data_687dfd7e7cc02be29186fce0ced8c4db
#
_entry.id   687dfd7e7cc02be29186fce0ced8c4db
#
_cell.length_a   1.000
_cell.length_b   1.000
_cell.length_c   1.000
_cell.angle_alpha   90.00
_cell.angle_beta   90.00
_cell.angle_gamma   90.00
#
_symmetry.space_group_name_H-M   'P 1'
#
loop_
_entity.id
_entity.type
_entity.pdbx_description
1 polymer ?
#
loop_
_entity_poly.entity_id
_entity_poly.type
_entity_poly.pdbx_seq_one_letter_code
_entity_poly.pdbx_strand_id
1 'polypeptide(L)'
;MKKSMKNRVAGAAAVLLAGSMAFSMTGCGSSSDNTAGQQTATDQKTEGNEEYTKIVYAFKSFNNIPEDLSDVNEAISEITREKIGVEVELMPIASSAYGQQVSLAMQGGEQLDLFHTGSGLELSTCLANHQLYDITDIVKEHAAGAIDAVGEDFMKTEVVDGKVYGIPADKGVALAPTLLYREDIMEEIGVDPADIKNINDLTDVYAKVKEAYPDMIPLVPVNPGDSGMINTIYGFDYLGDRYLSPTGILNGDDMQVENFYETDGFKDILTLARDWYNKGYIMGDAATTTSTSIE
;
A
#
# COMPACT_ATOMS: atom_id res chain seq x y z
N MET A 1 49.23 -33.96 -13.76
CA MET A 1 48.86 -34.38 -12.41
C MET A 1 48.21 -33.22 -11.64
N LYS A 2 46.99 -32.74 -12.02
CA LYS A 2 46.27 -31.68 -11.28
C LYS A 2 44.75 -31.82 -11.45
N LYS A 3 44.21 -33.05 -11.51
CA LYS A 3 42.77 -33.26 -11.72
C LYS A 3 42.09 -34.17 -10.67
N SER A 4 42.76 -34.48 -9.55
CA SER A 4 42.28 -35.49 -8.58
C SER A 4 41.96 -34.94 -7.19
N MET A 5 42.04 -33.64 -6.95
CA MET A 5 41.80 -33.09 -5.60
C MET A 5 40.47 -32.32 -5.42
N LYS A 6 39.68 -32.08 -6.48
CA LYS A 6 38.38 -31.38 -6.38
C LYS A 6 37.19 -32.27 -6.01
N ASN A 7 37.32 -33.60 -6.19
CA ASN A 7 36.16 -34.48 -5.93
C ASN A 7 36.14 -35.12 -4.54
N ARG A 8 37.11 -34.82 -3.67
CA ARG A 8 37.14 -35.36 -2.28
C ARG A 8 36.58 -34.39 -1.22
N VAL A 9 36.37 -33.12 -1.56
CA VAL A 9 35.82 -32.12 -0.63
C VAL A 9 34.30 -32.02 -0.73
N ALA A 10 33.70 -32.41 -1.86
CA ALA A 10 32.24 -32.40 -2.04
C ALA A 10 31.50 -33.55 -1.33
N GLY A 11 32.22 -34.63 -0.97
CA GLY A 11 31.63 -35.79 -0.27
C GLY A 11 31.53 -35.68 1.24
N ALA A 12 32.28 -34.77 1.87
CA ALA A 12 32.31 -34.64 3.33
C ALA A 12 31.24 -33.62 3.87
N ALA A 13 30.73 -32.74 3.02
CA ALA A 13 29.70 -31.78 3.41
C ALA A 13 28.27 -32.35 3.37
N ALA A 14 28.03 -33.43 2.65
CA ALA A 14 26.72 -34.06 2.51
C ALA A 14 26.34 -35.02 3.67
N VAL A 15 27.32 -35.47 4.45
CA VAL A 15 27.10 -36.41 5.56
C VAL A 15 26.80 -35.70 6.90
N LEU A 16 27.12 -34.42 7.01
CA LEU A 16 26.87 -33.65 8.24
C LEU A 16 25.45 -33.00 8.32
N LEU A 17 24.70 -33.00 7.23
CA LEU A 17 23.30 -32.50 7.22
C LEU A 17 22.25 -33.60 7.45
N ALA A 18 22.61 -34.87 7.38
CA ALA A 18 21.70 -35.99 7.61
C ALA A 18 21.66 -36.48 9.06
N GLY A 19 22.54 -35.99 9.93
CA GLY A 19 22.68 -36.40 11.34
C GLY A 19 21.85 -35.62 12.36
N SER A 20 21.22 -34.52 11.98
CA SER A 20 20.50 -33.64 12.93
C SER A 20 18.97 -33.80 12.99
N MET A 21 18.38 -34.75 12.25
CA MET A 21 16.93 -35.03 12.26
C MET A 21 16.51 -36.30 12.99
N ALA A 22 17.40 -36.96 13.75
CA ALA A 22 17.11 -38.27 14.37
C ALA A 22 17.02 -38.23 15.91
N PHE A 23 16.89 -37.06 16.54
CA PHE A 23 16.90 -37.01 18.04
C PHE A 23 15.66 -36.31 18.66
N SER A 24 14.46 -36.49 18.10
CA SER A 24 13.23 -36.00 18.75
C SER A 24 12.06 -36.95 18.65
N MET A 25 12.29 -38.23 18.87
CA MET A 25 11.21 -39.20 19.09
C MET A 25 11.63 -40.28 20.10
N THR A 26 11.72 -39.93 21.39
CA THR A 26 11.59 -40.93 22.46
C THR A 26 11.04 -40.23 23.70
N GLY A 27 9.78 -40.47 23.98
CA GLY A 27 9.14 -40.02 25.20
C GLY A 27 7.71 -40.58 25.24
N CYS A 28 7.58 -41.89 25.18
CA CYS A 28 6.32 -42.55 25.46
C CYS A 28 6.51 -43.49 26.66
N GLY A 29 5.63 -43.36 27.63
CA GLY A 29 5.30 -44.45 28.53
C GLY A 29 5.56 -44.20 30.01
N SER A 30 4.53 -43.94 30.78
CA SER A 30 4.04 -44.91 31.73
C SER A 30 2.83 -44.36 32.47
N SER A 31 1.79 -45.16 32.42
CA SER A 31 0.55 -45.09 33.19
C SER A 31 0.80 -45.12 34.71
N SER A 32 -0.01 -44.36 35.45
CA SER A 32 -0.84 -44.89 36.54
C SER A 32 -1.69 -43.81 37.22
N ASP A 33 -2.97 -44.12 37.19
CA ASP A 33 -4.00 -43.97 38.23
C ASP A 33 -4.29 -42.62 38.93
N ASN A 34 -5.56 -42.24 38.64
CA ASN A 34 -6.57 -41.77 39.61
C ASN A 34 -6.23 -40.65 40.58
N THR A 35 -6.81 -39.47 40.32
CA THR A 35 -7.81 -38.96 41.25
C THR A 35 -8.64 -37.88 40.58
N ALA A 36 -9.95 -38.10 40.54
CA ALA A 36 -10.97 -37.15 40.18
C ALA A 36 -10.85 -35.92 41.10
N GLY A 37 -10.35 -34.81 40.51
CA GLY A 37 -10.53 -33.49 41.06
C GLY A 37 -11.56 -32.75 40.20
N GLN A 38 -12.80 -32.87 40.63
CA GLN A 38 -13.94 -32.09 40.15
C GLN A 38 -13.64 -30.62 40.53
N GLN A 39 -13.04 -29.86 39.63
CA GLN A 39 -13.09 -28.42 39.73
C GLN A 39 -14.48 -27.99 39.27
N THR A 40 -15.30 -27.75 40.27
CA THR A 40 -16.54 -27.00 40.18
C THR A 40 -16.25 -25.71 39.41
N ALA A 41 -16.76 -25.65 38.19
CA ALA A 41 -16.97 -24.39 37.51
C ALA A 41 -17.86 -23.54 38.42
N THR A 42 -17.27 -22.56 39.03
CA THR A 42 -18.02 -21.50 39.68
C THR A 42 -18.72 -20.74 38.57
N ASP A 43 -20.00 -20.98 38.40
CA ASP A 43 -20.92 -20.12 37.68
C ASP A 43 -20.86 -18.75 38.34
N GLN A 44 -19.93 -17.91 37.91
CA GLN A 44 -20.11 -16.48 38.00
C GLN A 44 -21.10 -16.11 36.89
N LYS A 45 -22.36 -16.06 37.28
CA LYS A 45 -23.38 -15.28 36.55
C LYS A 45 -22.86 -13.86 36.41
N THR A 46 -22.17 -13.61 35.29
CA THR A 46 -21.94 -12.26 34.81
C THR A 46 -23.23 -11.83 34.13
N GLU A 47 -23.87 -10.86 34.71
CA GLU A 47 -25.04 -10.18 34.13
C GLU A 47 -24.70 -9.69 32.72
N GLY A 48 -25.48 -10.12 31.70
CA GLY A 48 -25.52 -9.48 30.39
C GLY A 48 -24.31 -9.70 29.50
N ASN A 49 -23.93 -10.94 29.18
CA ASN A 49 -23.09 -11.20 28.03
C ASN A 49 -24.00 -11.38 26.79
N GLU A 50 -24.39 -10.30 26.19
CA GLU A 50 -24.81 -10.33 24.79
C GLU A 50 -23.60 -10.78 23.99
N GLU A 51 -23.71 -11.93 23.32
CA GLU A 51 -22.64 -12.48 22.47
C GLU A 51 -22.62 -11.67 21.17
N TYR A 52 -21.74 -10.68 21.09
CA TYR A 52 -21.55 -9.87 19.88
C TYR A 52 -20.72 -10.62 18.85
N THR A 53 -21.05 -10.45 17.57
CA THR A 53 -20.22 -10.93 16.49
C THR A 53 -18.98 -10.06 16.36
N LYS A 54 -17.78 -10.65 16.53
CA LYS A 54 -16.52 -9.93 16.34
C LYS A 54 -16.16 -9.88 14.86
N ILE A 55 -15.79 -8.71 14.36
CA ILE A 55 -15.22 -8.50 13.03
C ILE A 55 -13.83 -7.86 13.14
N VAL A 56 -12.91 -8.31 12.29
CA VAL A 56 -11.56 -7.79 12.17
C VAL A 56 -11.45 -6.96 10.91
N TYR A 57 -11.04 -5.69 11.07
CA TYR A 57 -10.89 -4.75 9.98
C TYR A 57 -9.42 -4.33 9.79
N ALA A 58 -8.78 -4.81 8.73
CA ALA A 58 -7.41 -4.44 8.38
C ALA A 58 -7.40 -3.24 7.42
N PHE A 59 -6.56 -2.25 7.74
CA PHE A 59 -6.39 -1.06 6.91
C PHE A 59 -4.97 -0.53 6.95
N LYS A 60 -4.61 0.28 5.94
CA LYS A 60 -3.29 0.91 5.84
C LYS A 60 -3.15 2.05 6.84
N SER A 61 -2.08 2.03 7.61
CA SER A 61 -1.62 3.18 8.38
C SER A 61 -0.42 3.83 7.70
N PHE A 62 -0.49 5.14 7.53
CA PHE A 62 0.62 5.96 7.01
C PHE A 62 1.43 6.59 8.13
N ASN A 63 0.95 6.50 9.35
CA ASN A 63 1.58 7.00 10.56
C ASN A 63 1.93 5.84 11.50
N ASN A 64 2.59 6.15 12.60
CA ASN A 64 2.78 5.19 13.68
C ASN A 64 1.43 4.71 14.21
N ILE A 65 1.35 3.44 14.57
CA ILE A 65 0.16 2.89 15.23
C ILE A 65 0.04 3.59 16.59
N PRO A 66 -1.12 4.22 16.89
CA PRO A 66 -1.31 4.94 18.14
C PRO A 66 -1.30 3.99 19.34
N GLU A 67 -0.72 4.45 20.45
CA GLU A 67 -0.65 3.67 21.70
C GLU A 67 -2.03 3.44 22.32
N ASP A 68 -3.00 4.32 22.04
CA ASP A 68 -4.39 4.30 22.50
C ASP A 68 -5.36 3.58 21.53
N LEU A 69 -4.84 2.73 20.64
CA LEU A 69 -5.68 1.97 19.69
C LEU A 69 -6.79 1.16 20.37
N SER A 70 -6.52 0.66 21.60
CA SER A 70 -7.53 -0.05 22.41
C SER A 70 -8.74 0.82 22.74
N ASP A 71 -8.52 2.10 23.04
CA ASP A 71 -9.59 3.05 23.39
C ASP A 71 -10.42 3.38 22.15
N VAL A 72 -9.76 3.46 20.97
CA VAL A 72 -10.45 3.65 19.68
C VAL A 72 -11.31 2.43 19.34
N ASN A 73 -10.78 1.22 19.53
CA ASN A 73 -11.53 -0.03 19.33
C ASN A 73 -12.78 -0.08 20.21
N GLU A 74 -12.66 0.25 21.49
CA GLU A 74 -13.79 0.24 22.41
C GLU A 74 -14.82 1.30 22.02
N ALA A 75 -14.41 2.53 21.72
CA ALA A 75 -15.34 3.59 21.31
C ALA A 75 -16.12 3.25 20.04
N ILE A 76 -15.48 2.59 19.06
CA ILE A 76 -16.17 2.10 17.87
C ILE A 76 -17.10 0.95 18.21
N SER A 77 -16.64 0.01 19.04
CA SER A 77 -17.42 -1.17 19.44
C SER A 77 -18.65 -0.79 20.26
N GLU A 78 -18.61 0.23 21.09
CA GLU A 78 -19.82 0.76 21.79
C GLU A 78 -20.90 1.14 20.77
N ILE A 79 -20.53 1.86 19.71
CA ILE A 79 -21.47 2.31 18.67
C ILE A 79 -21.99 1.10 17.86
N THR A 80 -21.12 0.21 17.48
CA THR A 80 -21.50 -0.92 16.61
C THR A 80 -22.26 -2.00 17.35
N ARG A 81 -21.98 -2.24 18.63
CA ARG A 81 -22.79 -3.13 19.48
C ARG A 81 -24.24 -2.64 19.59
N GLU A 82 -24.43 -1.32 19.84
CA GLU A 82 -25.76 -0.74 19.95
C GLU A 82 -26.52 -0.81 18.62
N LYS A 83 -25.85 -0.48 17.51
CA LYS A 83 -26.52 -0.31 16.22
C LYS A 83 -26.71 -1.62 15.44
N ILE A 84 -25.77 -2.52 15.51
CA ILE A 84 -25.72 -3.72 14.64
C ILE A 84 -25.28 -5.00 15.34
N GLY A 85 -25.06 -4.99 16.66
CA GLY A 85 -24.69 -6.18 17.44
C GLY A 85 -23.28 -6.70 17.09
N VAL A 86 -22.34 -5.82 16.73
CA VAL A 86 -21.00 -6.19 16.28
C VAL A 86 -19.93 -5.53 17.15
N GLU A 87 -18.88 -6.28 17.40
CA GLU A 87 -17.64 -5.82 18.03
C GLU A 87 -16.55 -5.68 16.97
N VAL A 88 -15.84 -4.55 16.93
CA VAL A 88 -14.85 -4.27 15.89
C VAL A 88 -13.45 -4.33 16.48
N GLU A 89 -12.58 -5.14 15.87
CA GLU A 89 -11.14 -5.11 16.08
C GLU A 89 -10.47 -4.42 14.89
N LEU A 90 -9.83 -3.28 15.15
CA LEU A 90 -9.03 -2.56 14.17
C LEU A 90 -7.64 -3.17 14.07
N MET A 91 -7.21 -3.48 12.84
CA MET A 91 -5.87 -3.99 12.52
C MET A 91 -5.15 -3.00 11.59
N PRO A 92 -4.60 -1.89 12.14
CA PRO A 92 -3.79 -0.97 11.35
C PRO A 92 -2.45 -1.61 11.00
N ILE A 93 -2.09 -1.58 9.73
CA ILE A 93 -0.84 -2.16 9.22
C ILE A 93 -0.07 -1.06 8.49
N ALA A 94 1.23 -0.94 8.75
CA ALA A 94 2.08 0.01 8.06
C ALA A 94 1.95 -0.13 6.54
N SER A 95 1.78 0.98 5.83
CA SER A 95 1.50 1.00 4.38
C SER A 95 2.50 0.18 3.57
N SER A 96 3.78 0.22 3.93
CA SER A 96 4.86 -0.54 3.26
C SER A 96 4.78 -2.06 3.43
N ALA A 97 4.12 -2.55 4.49
CA ALA A 97 3.99 -3.97 4.82
C ALA A 97 2.58 -4.52 4.56
N TYR A 98 1.62 -3.65 4.25
CA TYR A 98 0.20 -3.96 4.23
C TYR A 98 -0.15 -5.15 3.32
N GLY A 99 0.20 -5.08 2.05
CA GLY A 99 -0.15 -6.12 1.08
C GLY A 99 0.43 -7.50 1.46
N GLN A 100 1.66 -7.51 1.97
CA GLN A 100 2.29 -8.75 2.41
C GLN A 100 1.62 -9.33 3.66
N GLN A 101 1.36 -8.50 4.68
CA GLN A 101 0.78 -8.97 5.94
C GLN A 101 -0.66 -9.45 5.76
N VAL A 102 -1.49 -8.70 5.01
CA VAL A 102 -2.87 -9.14 4.70
C VAL A 102 -2.87 -10.44 3.91
N SER A 103 -1.98 -10.60 2.92
CA SER A 103 -1.86 -11.84 2.14
C SER A 103 -1.45 -13.02 3.01
N LEU A 104 -0.54 -12.83 3.97
CA LEU A 104 -0.12 -13.86 4.93
C LEU A 104 -1.24 -14.23 5.89
N ALA A 105 -1.98 -13.27 6.43
CA ALA A 105 -3.13 -13.51 7.30
C ALA A 105 -4.20 -14.36 6.59
N MET A 106 -4.55 -14.00 5.34
CA MET A 106 -5.49 -14.78 4.53
C MET A 106 -5.00 -16.21 4.25
N GLN A 107 -3.70 -16.39 3.93
CA GLN A 107 -3.11 -17.72 3.70
C GLN A 107 -3.01 -18.53 4.99
N GLY A 108 -2.80 -17.88 6.13
CA GLY A 108 -2.76 -18.49 7.45
C GLY A 108 -4.12 -18.90 8.00
N GLY A 109 -5.21 -18.45 7.36
CA GLY A 109 -6.57 -18.66 7.84
C GLY A 109 -6.87 -17.86 9.12
N GLU A 110 -6.16 -16.74 9.31
CA GLU A 110 -6.47 -15.80 10.38
C GLU A 110 -7.81 -15.11 10.10
N GLN A 111 -8.54 -14.76 11.15
CA GLN A 111 -9.78 -14.02 10.98
C GLN A 111 -9.48 -12.65 10.37
N LEU A 112 -10.11 -12.38 9.23
CA LEU A 112 -10.02 -11.12 8.50
C LEU A 112 -11.32 -10.92 7.74
N ASP A 113 -12.15 -10.01 8.22
CA ASP A 113 -13.50 -9.83 7.69
C ASP A 113 -13.60 -8.67 6.71
N LEU A 114 -12.86 -7.60 6.96
CA LEU A 114 -12.80 -6.42 6.11
C LEU A 114 -11.36 -5.98 5.87
N PHE A 115 -11.05 -5.59 4.65
CA PHE A 115 -9.75 -5.04 4.32
C PHE A 115 -9.81 -4.15 3.08
N HIS A 116 -8.84 -3.27 2.90
CA HIS A 116 -8.71 -2.43 1.71
C HIS A 116 -7.97 -3.17 0.59
N THR A 117 -8.52 -3.12 -0.61
CA THR A 117 -7.79 -3.43 -1.84
C THR A 117 -7.03 -2.19 -2.35
N GLY A 118 -6.13 -2.37 -3.30
CA GLY A 118 -5.30 -1.32 -3.90
C GLY A 118 -3.82 -1.47 -3.52
N SER A 119 -2.95 -0.59 -3.98
CA SER A 119 -1.47 -0.62 -3.87
C SER A 119 -0.85 -1.77 -3.06
N GLY A 120 -0.39 -2.83 -3.75
CA GLY A 120 0.19 -4.02 -3.14
C GLY A 120 -0.80 -5.12 -2.75
N LEU A 121 -2.11 -4.89 -2.94
CA LEU A 121 -3.18 -5.88 -2.76
C LEU A 121 -4.32 -5.58 -3.75
N GLU A 122 -4.03 -5.79 -5.03
CA GLU A 122 -4.96 -5.41 -6.11
C GLU A 122 -6.23 -6.24 -6.11
N LEU A 123 -7.37 -5.61 -6.41
CA LEU A 123 -8.68 -6.27 -6.54
C LEU A 123 -8.61 -7.48 -7.48
N SER A 124 -7.98 -7.33 -8.64
CA SER A 124 -7.80 -8.39 -9.62
C SER A 124 -7.02 -9.59 -9.09
N THR A 125 -5.98 -9.33 -8.28
CA THR A 125 -5.18 -10.37 -7.63
C THR A 125 -5.99 -11.11 -6.57
N CYS A 126 -6.73 -10.37 -5.73
CA CYS A 126 -7.60 -10.96 -4.71
C CYS A 126 -8.69 -11.83 -5.34
N LEU A 127 -9.29 -11.39 -6.44
CA LEU A 127 -10.27 -12.17 -7.19
C LEU A 127 -9.68 -13.45 -7.79
N ALA A 128 -8.52 -13.36 -8.44
CA ALA A 128 -7.84 -14.51 -9.02
C ALA A 128 -7.50 -15.58 -7.94
N ASN A 129 -7.23 -15.14 -6.73
CA ASN A 129 -6.93 -15.99 -5.57
C ASN A 129 -8.16 -16.42 -4.76
N HIS A 130 -9.38 -16.06 -5.19
CA HIS A 130 -10.63 -16.36 -4.47
C HIS A 130 -10.66 -15.84 -3.02
N GLN A 131 -10.13 -14.66 -2.80
CA GLN A 131 -9.99 -14.01 -1.49
C GLN A 131 -11.13 -13.03 -1.17
N LEU A 132 -12.06 -12.83 -2.11
CA LEU A 132 -13.18 -11.90 -1.95
C LEU A 132 -14.51 -12.63 -2.03
N TYR A 133 -15.46 -12.17 -1.24
CA TYR A 133 -16.82 -12.66 -1.23
C TYR A 133 -17.69 -11.86 -2.21
N ASP A 134 -18.57 -12.52 -2.94
CA ASP A 134 -19.59 -11.87 -3.76
C ASP A 134 -20.66 -11.25 -2.85
N ILE A 135 -20.65 -9.92 -2.75
CA ILE A 135 -21.57 -9.16 -1.88
C ILE A 135 -22.70 -8.49 -2.65
N THR A 136 -22.95 -8.93 -3.89
CA THR A 136 -23.95 -8.30 -4.78
C THR A 136 -25.32 -8.13 -4.14
N ASP A 137 -25.84 -9.19 -3.51
CA ASP A 137 -27.16 -9.13 -2.90
C ASP A 137 -27.16 -8.35 -1.59
N ILE A 138 -26.07 -8.47 -0.81
CA ILE A 138 -25.88 -7.71 0.42
C ILE A 138 -25.87 -6.19 0.15
N VAL A 139 -25.14 -5.78 -0.88
CA VAL A 139 -25.07 -4.36 -1.28
C VAL A 139 -26.45 -3.84 -1.70
N LYS A 140 -27.21 -4.62 -2.46
CA LYS A 140 -28.57 -4.21 -2.90
C LYS A 140 -29.54 -4.05 -1.73
N GLU A 141 -29.45 -4.93 -0.74
CA GLU A 141 -30.39 -4.95 0.38
C GLU A 141 -30.03 -3.99 1.51
N HIS A 142 -28.72 -3.76 1.74
CA HIS A 142 -28.27 -3.11 2.97
C HIS A 142 -27.37 -1.88 2.75
N ALA A 143 -26.86 -1.65 1.53
CA ALA A 143 -25.86 -0.62 1.30
C ALA A 143 -26.39 0.64 0.59
N ALA A 144 -27.68 0.92 0.63
CA ALA A 144 -28.25 2.10 -0.03
C ALA A 144 -27.56 3.41 0.41
N GLY A 145 -27.29 3.58 1.71
CA GLY A 145 -26.59 4.75 2.22
C GLY A 145 -25.13 4.86 1.75
N ALA A 146 -24.45 3.73 1.55
CA ALA A 146 -23.09 3.73 1.00
C ALA A 146 -23.12 4.09 -0.49
N ILE A 147 -24.08 3.55 -1.25
CA ILE A 147 -24.28 3.88 -2.68
C ILE A 147 -24.58 5.36 -2.86
N ASP A 148 -25.47 5.91 -2.02
CA ASP A 148 -25.81 7.34 -2.04
C ASP A 148 -24.57 8.23 -1.73
N ALA A 149 -23.70 7.78 -0.83
CA ALA A 149 -22.51 8.52 -0.44
C ALA A 149 -21.44 8.53 -1.51
N VAL A 150 -21.16 7.37 -2.15
CA VAL A 150 -20.07 7.24 -3.14
C VAL A 150 -20.55 7.48 -4.59
N GLY A 151 -21.83 7.28 -4.85
CA GLY A 151 -22.44 7.40 -6.18
C GLY A 151 -22.41 6.11 -6.99
N GLU A 152 -23.46 5.91 -7.79
CA GLU A 152 -23.62 4.70 -8.61
C GLU A 152 -22.47 4.47 -9.61
N ASP A 153 -21.92 5.54 -10.17
CA ASP A 153 -20.80 5.41 -11.13
C ASP A 153 -19.54 4.91 -10.46
N PHE A 154 -19.26 5.34 -9.22
CA PHE A 154 -18.13 4.83 -8.45
C PHE A 154 -18.33 3.37 -8.04
N MET A 155 -19.54 2.96 -7.70
CA MET A 155 -19.82 1.55 -7.38
C MET A 155 -19.46 0.61 -8.54
N LYS A 156 -19.46 1.07 -9.79
CA LYS A 156 -19.08 0.27 -10.96
C LYS A 156 -17.61 -0.16 -10.93
N THR A 157 -16.74 0.54 -10.20
CA THR A 157 -15.33 0.17 -10.07
C THR A 157 -15.12 -1.15 -9.33
N GLU A 158 -16.07 -1.52 -8.49
CA GLU A 158 -16.05 -2.76 -7.70
C GLU A 158 -16.85 -3.90 -8.34
N VAL A 159 -17.30 -3.70 -9.58
CA VAL A 159 -18.08 -4.71 -10.33
C VAL A 159 -17.17 -5.46 -11.30
N VAL A 160 -17.05 -6.77 -11.10
CA VAL A 160 -16.34 -7.66 -12.02
C VAL A 160 -17.27 -8.79 -12.43
N ASP A 161 -17.42 -9.02 -13.72
CA ASP A 161 -18.33 -10.02 -14.31
C ASP A 161 -19.78 -9.92 -13.79
N GLY A 162 -20.25 -8.70 -13.54
CA GLY A 162 -21.60 -8.42 -13.06
C GLY A 162 -21.82 -8.65 -11.56
N LYS A 163 -20.77 -8.90 -10.79
CA LYS A 163 -20.80 -9.13 -9.36
C LYS A 163 -20.05 -8.03 -8.61
N VAL A 164 -20.56 -7.65 -7.45
CA VAL A 164 -19.96 -6.65 -6.57
C VAL A 164 -19.06 -7.35 -5.54
N TYR A 165 -17.82 -6.86 -5.41
CA TYR A 165 -16.85 -7.43 -4.49
C TYR A 165 -16.33 -6.46 -3.43
N GLY A 166 -16.75 -5.20 -3.50
CA GLY A 166 -16.36 -4.18 -2.54
C GLY A 166 -17.26 -2.96 -2.59
N ILE A 167 -16.97 -2.01 -1.71
CA ILE A 167 -17.54 -0.67 -1.73
C ILE A 167 -16.36 0.29 -1.88
N PRO A 168 -16.34 1.15 -2.91
CA PRO A 168 -15.23 2.06 -3.11
C PRO A 168 -15.12 3.07 -1.98
N ALA A 169 -13.88 3.39 -1.59
CA ALA A 169 -13.66 4.44 -0.61
C ALA A 169 -13.86 5.81 -1.26
N ASP A 170 -14.70 6.65 -0.67
CA ASP A 170 -14.80 8.06 -1.06
C ASP A 170 -13.58 8.82 -0.55
N LYS A 171 -12.59 8.97 -1.42
CA LYS A 171 -11.34 9.69 -1.16
C LYS A 171 -11.19 10.94 -2.02
N GLY A 172 -12.25 11.33 -2.72
CA GLY A 172 -12.23 12.34 -3.76
C GLY A 172 -11.80 11.76 -5.12
N VAL A 173 -12.26 12.41 -6.18
CA VAL A 173 -12.18 11.93 -7.55
C VAL A 173 -11.07 12.59 -8.37
N ALA A 174 -10.37 13.56 -7.79
CA ALA A 174 -9.32 14.30 -8.48
C ALA A 174 -8.14 14.59 -7.56
N LEU A 175 -6.96 14.51 -8.13
CA LEU A 175 -5.72 15.00 -7.55
C LEU A 175 -5.24 16.20 -8.36
N ALA A 176 -4.93 17.30 -7.69
CA ALA A 176 -4.20 18.39 -8.31
C ALA A 176 -2.70 18.16 -8.08
N PRO A 177 -1.91 17.91 -9.12
CA PRO A 177 -0.45 17.95 -9.00
C PRO A 177 -0.04 19.29 -8.44
N THR A 178 0.74 19.26 -7.36
CA THR A 178 1.10 20.49 -6.64
C THR A 178 2.61 20.55 -6.45
N LEU A 179 3.21 21.67 -6.70
CA LEU A 179 4.59 21.96 -6.38
C LEU A 179 4.63 22.74 -5.05
N LEU A 180 5.26 22.15 -4.04
CA LEU A 180 5.59 22.86 -2.80
C LEU A 180 6.93 23.57 -2.97
N TYR A 181 7.00 24.80 -2.51
CA TYR A 181 8.21 25.60 -2.59
C TYR A 181 8.51 26.31 -1.26
N ARG A 182 9.76 26.67 -1.08
CA ARG A 182 10.25 27.52 0.01
C ARG A 182 9.95 28.98 -0.33
N GLU A 183 8.99 29.59 0.36
CA GLU A 183 8.57 30.97 0.13
C GLU A 183 9.71 31.95 0.31
N ASP A 184 10.49 31.79 1.38
CA ASP A 184 11.65 32.62 1.69
C ASP A 184 12.72 32.61 0.56
N ILE A 185 12.95 31.48 -0.07
CA ILE A 185 13.88 31.36 -1.20
C ILE A 185 13.30 32.02 -2.44
N MET A 186 12.00 31.81 -2.72
CA MET A 186 11.36 32.43 -3.88
C MET A 186 11.37 33.95 -3.81
N GLU A 187 11.12 34.51 -2.61
CA GLU A 187 11.22 35.96 -2.36
C GLU A 187 12.64 36.47 -2.58
N GLU A 188 13.66 35.77 -2.04
CA GLU A 188 15.06 36.18 -2.14
C GLU A 188 15.57 36.19 -3.61
N ILE A 189 15.17 35.17 -4.42
CA ILE A 189 15.56 35.11 -5.83
C ILE A 189 14.64 35.93 -6.74
N GLY A 190 13.66 36.63 -6.18
CA GLY A 190 12.74 37.53 -6.90
C GLY A 190 11.87 36.81 -7.92
N VAL A 191 11.30 35.68 -7.55
CA VAL A 191 10.36 34.91 -8.38
C VAL A 191 8.97 34.94 -7.76
N ASP A 192 7.98 35.40 -8.51
CA ASP A 192 6.58 35.29 -8.15
C ASP A 192 6.08 33.88 -8.59
N PRO A 193 5.60 33.02 -7.66
CA PRO A 193 5.04 31.72 -8.03
C PRO A 193 3.89 31.82 -9.05
N ALA A 194 3.19 32.97 -9.07
CA ALA A 194 2.12 33.21 -10.03
C ALA A 194 2.60 33.32 -11.49
N ASP A 195 3.88 33.56 -11.72
CA ASP A 195 4.47 33.60 -13.06
C ASP A 195 4.78 32.20 -13.62
N ILE A 196 4.81 31.16 -12.77
CA ILE A 196 5.04 29.78 -13.17
C ILE A 196 3.75 29.21 -13.76
N LYS A 197 3.71 29.00 -15.07
CA LYS A 197 2.53 28.53 -15.81
C LYS A 197 2.61 27.07 -16.22
N ASN A 198 3.82 26.57 -16.36
CA ASN A 198 4.08 25.19 -16.77
C ASN A 198 5.44 24.72 -16.23
N ILE A 199 5.71 23.44 -16.36
CA ILE A 199 6.91 22.82 -15.80
C ILE A 199 8.22 23.39 -16.39
N ASN A 200 8.23 23.85 -17.64
CA ASN A 200 9.44 24.36 -18.27
C ASN A 200 9.90 25.69 -17.62
N ASP A 201 8.96 26.47 -17.07
CA ASP A 201 9.25 27.73 -16.37
C ASP A 201 10.13 27.50 -15.13
N LEU A 202 10.08 26.27 -14.55
CA LEU A 202 10.92 25.89 -13.42
C LEU A 202 12.41 25.85 -13.77
N THR A 203 12.79 25.75 -15.04
CA THR A 203 14.18 25.76 -15.46
C THR A 203 14.88 27.10 -15.07
N ASP A 204 14.19 28.21 -15.26
CA ASP A 204 14.71 29.53 -14.89
C ASP A 204 14.71 29.73 -13.37
N VAL A 205 13.71 29.19 -12.67
CA VAL A 205 13.67 29.20 -11.21
C VAL A 205 14.85 28.42 -10.63
N TYR A 206 15.11 27.22 -11.12
CA TYR A 206 16.24 26.38 -10.65
C TYR A 206 17.59 27.02 -10.99
N ALA A 207 17.71 27.73 -12.13
CA ALA A 207 18.91 28.49 -12.46
C ALA A 207 19.18 29.57 -11.42
N LYS A 208 18.15 30.35 -11.05
CA LYS A 208 18.26 31.39 -10.02
C LYS A 208 18.59 30.82 -8.64
N VAL A 209 17.99 29.70 -8.29
CA VAL A 209 18.34 29.00 -7.03
C VAL A 209 19.80 28.59 -7.03
N LYS A 210 20.32 28.02 -8.12
CA LYS A 210 21.74 27.62 -8.20
C LYS A 210 22.70 28.82 -8.21
N GLU A 211 22.28 29.97 -8.71
CA GLU A 211 23.06 31.20 -8.65
C GLU A 211 23.15 31.73 -7.22
N ALA A 212 22.03 31.79 -6.50
CA ALA A 212 21.97 32.26 -5.11
C ALA A 212 22.57 31.23 -4.12
N TYR A 213 22.35 29.95 -4.36
CA TYR A 213 22.73 28.84 -3.48
C TYR A 213 23.43 27.72 -4.28
N PRO A 214 24.73 27.86 -4.62
CA PRO A 214 25.43 26.92 -5.50
C PRO A 214 25.43 25.47 -5.05
N ASP A 215 25.42 25.23 -3.73
CA ASP A 215 25.42 23.90 -3.12
C ASP A 215 24.00 23.29 -2.95
N MET A 216 22.96 24.10 -3.10
CA MET A 216 21.59 23.63 -2.99
C MET A 216 21.16 22.83 -4.22
N ILE A 217 20.44 21.76 -4.00
CA ILE A 217 19.78 20.99 -5.06
C ILE A 217 18.32 21.46 -5.16
N PRO A 218 17.92 22.12 -6.25
CA PRO A 218 16.60 22.69 -6.39
C PRO A 218 15.47 21.65 -6.39
N LEU A 219 15.72 20.48 -6.95
CA LEU A 219 14.72 19.42 -7.08
C LEU A 219 15.25 18.10 -6.53
N VAL A 220 14.58 17.62 -5.50
CA VAL A 220 14.82 16.29 -4.93
C VAL A 220 13.61 15.42 -5.23
N PRO A 221 13.74 14.36 -6.03
CA PRO A 221 12.64 13.44 -6.30
C PRO A 221 12.28 12.67 -5.04
N VAL A 222 10.99 12.63 -4.71
CA VAL A 222 10.49 12.00 -3.49
C VAL A 222 10.58 10.48 -3.56
N ASN A 223 10.42 9.91 -4.74
CA ASN A 223 10.52 8.47 -4.99
C ASN A 223 11.31 8.23 -6.27
N PRO A 224 12.62 7.99 -6.17
CA PRO A 224 13.46 7.62 -7.32
C PRO A 224 12.96 6.28 -7.87
N GLY A 225 12.68 6.25 -9.15
CA GLY A 225 12.05 5.09 -9.81
C GLY A 225 10.53 5.10 -9.77
N ASP A 226 9.93 5.99 -8.98
CA ASP A 226 8.52 6.30 -9.15
C ASP A 226 8.38 7.27 -10.33
N SER A 227 7.75 6.80 -11.40
CA SER A 227 7.33 7.64 -12.51
C SER A 227 6.32 8.73 -12.09
N GLY A 228 5.94 8.75 -10.81
CA GLY A 228 4.87 9.59 -10.25
C GLY A 228 5.05 11.07 -10.54
N MET A 229 6.28 11.62 -10.44
CA MET A 229 6.52 13.01 -10.77
C MET A 229 6.31 13.27 -12.27
N ILE A 230 6.79 12.38 -13.11
CA ILE A 230 6.62 12.45 -14.56
C ILE A 230 5.14 12.33 -14.91
N ASN A 231 4.46 11.39 -14.30
CA ASN A 231 3.06 11.06 -14.59
C ASN A 231 2.08 12.12 -14.10
N THR A 232 2.37 12.78 -12.98
CA THR A 232 1.49 13.82 -12.41
C THR A 232 1.59 15.15 -13.14
N ILE A 233 2.73 15.43 -13.78
CA ILE A 233 2.99 16.72 -14.40
C ILE A 233 2.24 16.91 -15.72
N TYR A 234 1.96 15.84 -16.47
CA TYR A 234 1.34 15.93 -17.80
C TYR A 234 -0.15 15.59 -17.83
N GLY A 235 -0.77 15.28 -16.72
CA GLY A 235 -2.24 15.09 -16.65
C GLY A 235 -2.75 13.94 -17.53
N PHE A 236 -1.94 12.91 -17.76
CA PHE A 236 -2.39 11.73 -18.49
C PHE A 236 -3.44 10.96 -17.70
N ASP A 237 -4.42 10.42 -18.40
CA ASP A 237 -5.38 9.49 -17.82
C ASP A 237 -4.83 8.05 -17.95
N TYR A 238 -4.39 7.50 -16.83
CA TYR A 238 -3.73 6.20 -16.81
C TYR A 238 -4.74 5.07 -16.68
N LEU A 239 -4.52 4.01 -17.44
CA LEU A 239 -5.26 2.77 -17.31
C LEU A 239 -4.53 1.84 -16.32
N GLY A 240 -5.25 1.38 -15.30
CA GLY A 240 -4.71 0.53 -14.25
C GLY A 240 -3.95 1.29 -13.16
N ASP A 241 -3.05 0.60 -12.46
CA ASP A 241 -2.27 1.20 -11.38
C ASP A 241 -1.11 2.04 -11.93
N ARG A 242 -1.30 3.36 -11.90
CA ARG A 242 -0.28 4.33 -12.34
C ARG A 242 1.04 4.27 -11.56
N TYR A 243 1.02 3.71 -10.36
CA TYR A 243 2.22 3.63 -9.51
C TYR A 243 3.07 2.39 -9.81
N LEU A 244 2.46 1.30 -10.23
CA LEU A 244 3.17 0.04 -10.45
C LEU A 244 3.62 -0.15 -11.91
N SER A 245 2.82 0.27 -12.87
CA SER A 245 3.16 0.11 -14.30
C SER A 245 2.30 1.01 -15.18
N PRO A 246 2.60 2.30 -15.30
CA PRO A 246 1.83 3.23 -16.13
C PRO A 246 2.17 3.02 -17.61
N THR A 247 1.81 1.87 -18.16
CA THR A 247 2.10 1.53 -19.55
C THR A 247 1.05 2.02 -20.52
N GLY A 248 -0.23 2.00 -20.10
CA GLY A 248 -1.36 2.45 -20.91
C GLY A 248 -1.87 3.81 -20.44
N ILE A 249 -2.07 4.72 -21.36
CA ILE A 249 -2.77 5.98 -21.13
C ILE A 249 -3.94 6.08 -22.08
N LEU A 250 -4.97 6.79 -21.65
CA LEU A 250 -6.10 7.15 -22.49
C LEU A 250 -5.85 8.53 -23.08
N ASN A 251 -5.86 8.63 -24.41
CA ASN A 251 -5.85 9.91 -25.08
C ASN A 251 -7.26 10.52 -24.99
N GLY A 252 -7.37 11.67 -24.31
CA GLY A 252 -8.63 12.30 -23.99
C GLY A 252 -9.44 12.75 -25.21
N ASP A 253 -8.78 13.03 -26.35
CA ASP A 253 -9.42 13.56 -27.54
C ASP A 253 -10.17 12.47 -28.35
N ASP A 254 -9.62 11.27 -28.43
CA ASP A 254 -10.17 10.20 -29.28
C ASP A 254 -10.46 8.90 -28.51
N MET A 255 -10.25 8.90 -27.21
CA MET A 255 -10.45 7.74 -26.32
C MET A 255 -9.64 6.50 -26.74
N GLN A 256 -8.51 6.71 -27.42
CA GLN A 256 -7.60 5.63 -27.78
C GLN A 256 -6.61 5.33 -26.66
N VAL A 257 -6.28 4.06 -26.52
CA VAL A 257 -5.26 3.64 -25.58
C VAL A 257 -3.91 3.72 -26.26
N GLU A 258 -3.00 4.45 -25.67
CA GLU A 258 -1.63 4.62 -26.15
C GLU A 258 -0.61 4.01 -25.16
N ASN A 259 0.53 3.59 -25.68
CA ASN A 259 1.67 3.23 -24.86
C ASN A 259 2.33 4.51 -24.35
N PHE A 260 2.27 4.76 -23.05
CA PHE A 260 2.84 5.94 -22.41
C PHE A 260 4.28 6.22 -22.82
N TYR A 261 5.11 5.18 -22.87
CA TYR A 261 6.55 5.32 -23.17
C TYR A 261 6.86 5.67 -24.64
N GLU A 262 5.87 5.57 -25.53
CA GLU A 262 6.00 5.90 -26.94
C GLU A 262 5.47 7.30 -27.26
N THR A 263 4.93 8.02 -26.28
CA THR A 263 4.36 9.36 -26.46
C THR A 263 5.45 10.42 -26.54
N ASP A 264 5.17 11.48 -27.31
CA ASP A 264 6.04 12.67 -27.37
C ASP A 264 6.12 13.34 -25.98
N GLY A 265 5.03 13.36 -25.21
CA GLY A 265 5.02 13.91 -23.85
C GLY A 265 6.01 13.21 -22.92
N PHE A 266 6.12 11.89 -22.98
CA PHE A 266 7.11 11.16 -22.21
C PHE A 266 8.55 11.48 -22.63
N LYS A 267 8.78 11.59 -23.93
CA LYS A 267 10.09 12.00 -24.49
C LYS A 267 10.49 13.41 -24.05
N ASP A 268 9.54 14.35 -24.08
CA ASP A 268 9.80 15.74 -23.69
C ASP A 268 10.16 15.84 -22.23
N ILE A 269 9.48 15.11 -21.37
CA ILE A 269 9.80 15.04 -19.93
C ILE A 269 11.18 14.45 -19.67
N LEU A 270 11.53 13.36 -20.33
CA LEU A 270 12.85 12.76 -20.18
C LEU A 270 13.95 13.72 -20.66
N THR A 271 13.67 14.47 -21.72
CA THR A 271 14.59 15.48 -22.25
C THR A 271 14.81 16.58 -21.22
N LEU A 272 13.73 17.10 -20.62
CA LEU A 272 13.76 18.12 -19.58
C LEU A 272 14.49 17.63 -18.32
N ALA A 273 14.14 16.44 -17.83
CA ALA A 273 14.77 15.82 -16.67
C ALA A 273 16.27 15.60 -16.89
N ARG A 274 16.67 15.18 -18.10
CA ARG A 274 18.07 15.00 -18.47
C ARG A 274 18.83 16.33 -18.51
N ASP A 275 18.20 17.40 -19.01
CA ASP A 275 18.76 18.73 -18.99
C ASP A 275 18.97 19.23 -17.57
N TRP A 276 17.97 19.10 -16.71
CA TRP A 276 18.06 19.47 -15.30
C TRP A 276 19.11 18.66 -14.53
N TYR A 277 19.20 17.37 -14.79
CA TYR A 277 20.25 16.54 -14.21
C TYR A 277 21.66 17.02 -14.61
N ASN A 278 21.87 17.28 -15.90
CA ASN A 278 23.16 17.77 -16.41
C ASN A 278 23.55 19.16 -15.85
N LYS A 279 22.56 19.98 -15.51
CA LYS A 279 22.75 21.30 -14.88
C LYS A 279 22.92 21.22 -13.35
N GLY A 280 22.78 20.02 -12.76
CA GLY A 280 22.84 19.82 -11.31
C GLY A 280 21.63 20.36 -10.56
N TYR A 281 20.47 20.46 -11.22
CA TYR A 281 19.22 20.84 -10.60
C TYR A 281 18.54 19.66 -9.93
N ILE A 282 18.86 18.45 -10.35
CA ILE A 282 18.42 17.18 -9.74
C ILE A 282 19.64 16.53 -9.08
N MET A 283 19.44 15.91 -7.92
CA MET A 283 20.50 15.20 -7.20
C MET A 283 21.13 14.08 -8.04
N GLY A 284 22.45 13.90 -7.91
CA GLY A 284 23.22 12.97 -8.76
C GLY A 284 22.86 11.49 -8.56
N ASP A 285 22.40 11.13 -7.37
CA ASP A 285 22.00 9.78 -6.96
C ASP A 285 20.46 9.58 -6.94
N ALA A 286 19.72 10.45 -7.63
CA ALA A 286 18.27 10.41 -7.73
C ALA A 286 17.70 9.02 -8.07
N ALA A 287 18.40 8.21 -8.86
CA ALA A 287 17.97 6.88 -9.26
C ALA A 287 18.08 5.81 -8.15
N THR A 288 18.80 6.10 -7.08
CA THR A 288 19.09 5.14 -6.00
C THR A 288 18.69 5.64 -4.61
N THR A 289 18.34 6.90 -4.49
CA THR A 289 17.89 7.52 -3.24
C THR A 289 16.49 7.03 -2.88
N THR A 290 16.26 6.77 -1.61
CA THR A 290 14.93 6.40 -1.08
C THR A 290 14.29 7.57 -0.36
N SER A 291 12.97 7.58 -0.22
CA SER A 291 12.24 8.64 0.51
C SER A 291 12.75 8.88 1.93
N THR A 292 13.23 7.84 2.60
CA THR A 292 13.79 7.91 3.96
C THR A 292 15.19 8.55 4.03
N SER A 293 15.85 8.78 2.91
CA SER A 293 17.17 9.42 2.84
C SER A 293 17.11 10.90 2.44
N ILE A 294 15.91 11.46 2.30
CA ILE A 294 15.67 12.84 1.86
C ILE A 294 15.35 13.78 3.04
N GLU A 295 15.16 13.23 4.25
CA GLU A 295 14.88 14.00 5.48
C GLU A 295 16.07 14.79 6.00
#